data_354f6c6c0f956b478bd10b1e5659e559
#
_entry.id   354f6c6c0f956b478bd10b1e5659e559
#
_cell.length_a   1.000
_cell.length_b   1.000
_cell.length_c   1.000
_cell.angle_alpha   90.00
_cell.angle_beta   90.00
_cell.angle_gamma   90.00
#
_symmetry.space_group_name_H-M   'P 1'
#
loop_
_entity.id
_entity.type
_entity.pdbx_description
1 polymer ?
#
loop_
_entity_poly.entity_id
_entity_poly.type
_entity_poly.pdbx_seq_one_letter_code
_entity_poly.pdbx_strand_id
1 'polypeptide(L)'
;MTEMRCRILISQTVSPIKVGITACSNPHPVSFRPELAVLQQTLRELGQESVCSPYLFSDEYGLSGSGTDRADALMQLFHDPEIRNIYDISGGDMANEVLIHLNYDEIRESSATFWGYSDLTTVINAIYTRTGKPSVLYQIRNLTGDDAALQQARFRNEEELFHFSYDFPQGTSMSGPVVGGNIRCFLKLAGTPYF
;
A
#
# COMPACT_ATOMS: atom_id res chain seq x y z
N MET A 1 -55.20 20.39 5.32
CA MET A 1 -53.91 21.01 5.66
C MET A 1 -52.91 19.89 5.88
N THR A 2 -52.09 19.64 4.88
CA THR A 2 -51.10 18.52 4.88
C THR A 2 -49.76 19.12 5.27
N GLU A 3 -49.28 18.79 6.47
CA GLU A 3 -47.94 19.19 6.92
C GLU A 3 -46.88 18.48 6.09
N MET A 4 -46.13 19.24 5.32
CA MET A 4 -44.95 18.79 4.59
C MET A 4 -43.79 18.83 5.58
N ARG A 5 -43.43 17.66 6.18
CA ARG A 5 -42.21 17.53 7.01
C ARG A 5 -41.00 17.49 6.09
N CYS A 6 -40.27 18.59 6.04
CA CYS A 6 -38.95 18.63 5.42
C CYS A 6 -37.97 17.79 6.28
N ARG A 7 -37.60 16.61 5.84
CA ARG A 7 -36.49 15.85 6.44
C ARG A 7 -35.19 16.46 5.93
N ILE A 8 -34.54 17.24 6.79
CA ILE A 8 -33.14 17.63 6.57
C ILE A 8 -32.31 16.36 6.73
N LEU A 9 -31.85 15.80 5.62
CA LEU A 9 -30.81 14.81 5.61
C LEU A 9 -29.51 15.52 6.02
N ILE A 10 -29.16 15.46 7.30
CA ILE A 10 -27.84 15.83 7.78
C ILE A 10 -26.91 14.73 7.25
N SER A 11 -26.24 15.02 6.14
CA SER A 11 -25.09 14.22 5.70
C SER A 11 -24.08 14.26 6.84
N GLN A 12 -23.95 13.16 7.57
CA GLN A 12 -22.80 12.98 8.44
C GLN A 12 -21.59 12.88 7.52
N THR A 13 -20.80 13.95 7.45
CA THR A 13 -19.50 13.95 6.80
C THR A 13 -18.60 13.04 7.66
N VAL A 14 -18.50 11.78 7.26
CA VAL A 14 -17.48 10.88 7.81
C VAL A 14 -16.13 11.52 7.49
N SER A 15 -15.32 11.77 8.50
CA SER A 15 -13.96 12.29 8.29
C SER A 15 -13.20 11.33 7.36
N PRO A 16 -12.45 11.84 6.38
CA PRO A 16 -11.71 11.00 5.44
C PRO A 16 -10.69 10.14 6.20
N ILE A 17 -10.49 8.92 5.72
CA ILE A 17 -9.46 8.03 6.25
C ILE A 17 -8.10 8.55 5.81
N LYS A 18 -7.19 8.80 6.76
CA LYS A 18 -5.84 9.23 6.45
C LYS A 18 -4.98 8.05 5.99
N VAL A 19 -4.26 8.22 4.88
CA VAL A 19 -3.40 7.19 4.29
C VAL A 19 -2.03 7.74 3.93
N GLY A 20 -1.01 6.89 3.96
CA GLY A 20 0.34 7.23 3.53
C GLY A 20 0.60 6.82 2.07
N ILE A 21 1.37 7.60 1.32
CA ILE A 21 1.93 7.21 0.03
C ILE A 21 3.45 7.25 0.13
N THR A 22 4.11 6.15 -0.20
CA THR A 22 5.56 6.00 -0.11
C THR A 22 6.15 5.33 -1.35
N ALA A 23 7.48 5.30 -1.45
CA ALA A 23 8.25 4.58 -2.46
C ALA A 23 9.52 4.00 -1.81
N CYS A 24 9.45 2.74 -1.40
CA CYS A 24 10.58 2.03 -0.76
C CYS A 24 11.55 1.42 -1.77
N SER A 25 11.12 1.24 -3.04
CA SER A 25 11.97 0.76 -4.13
C SER A 25 12.42 1.91 -5.04
N ASN A 26 12.54 1.67 -6.36
CA ASN A 26 12.97 2.69 -7.30
C ASN A 26 11.99 3.87 -7.33
N PRO A 27 12.48 5.11 -7.29
CA PRO A 27 11.62 6.29 -7.34
C PRO A 27 10.99 6.47 -8.72
N HIS A 28 9.91 7.23 -8.76
CA HIS A 28 9.33 7.67 -10.01
C HIS A 28 10.07 8.88 -10.59
N PRO A 29 10.13 9.04 -11.92
CA PRO A 29 10.62 10.28 -12.51
C PRO A 29 9.70 11.45 -12.14
N VAL A 30 10.24 12.67 -12.12
CA VAL A 30 9.46 13.89 -11.81
C VAL A 30 8.26 14.06 -12.75
N SER A 31 8.35 13.55 -13.98
CA SER A 31 7.25 13.54 -14.95
C SER A 31 6.02 12.73 -14.51
N PHE A 32 6.14 11.88 -13.50
CA PHE A 32 5.02 11.12 -12.91
C PHE A 32 4.15 11.94 -11.93
N ARG A 33 4.46 13.22 -11.69
CA ARG A 33 3.64 14.08 -10.80
C ARG A 33 2.17 14.21 -11.19
N PRO A 34 1.81 14.33 -12.49
CA PRO A 34 0.41 14.37 -12.91
C PRO A 34 -0.34 13.07 -12.56
N GLU A 35 0.26 11.91 -12.76
CA GLU A 35 -0.33 10.60 -12.45
C GLU A 35 -0.54 10.45 -10.94
N LEU A 36 0.43 10.90 -10.12
CA LEU A 36 0.26 10.93 -8.67
C LEU A 36 -0.91 11.84 -8.27
N ALA A 37 -1.06 13.00 -8.90
CA ALA A 37 -2.17 13.92 -8.61
C ALA A 37 -3.54 13.28 -8.94
N VAL A 38 -3.62 12.53 -10.04
CA VAL A 38 -4.83 11.75 -10.40
C VAL A 38 -5.10 10.68 -9.35
N LEU A 39 -4.08 9.92 -8.92
CA LEU A 39 -4.24 8.92 -7.86
C LEU A 39 -4.73 9.54 -6.55
N GLN A 40 -4.14 10.66 -6.13
CA GLN A 40 -4.56 11.38 -4.91
C GLN A 40 -6.01 11.88 -5.02
N GLN A 41 -6.43 12.36 -6.20
CA GLN A 41 -7.82 12.77 -6.43
C GLN A 41 -8.77 11.57 -6.34
N THR A 42 -8.40 10.44 -6.97
CA THR A 42 -9.18 9.20 -6.88
C THR A 42 -9.32 8.70 -5.44
N LEU A 43 -8.24 8.75 -4.66
CA LEU A 43 -8.28 8.40 -3.24
C LEU A 43 -9.23 9.31 -2.45
N ARG A 44 -9.23 10.64 -2.71
CA ARG A 44 -10.20 11.57 -2.08
C ARG A 44 -11.64 11.21 -2.43
N GLU A 45 -11.93 10.85 -3.67
CA GLU A 45 -13.26 10.41 -4.12
C GLU A 45 -13.69 9.07 -3.48
N LEU A 46 -12.70 8.28 -3.04
CA LEU A 46 -12.89 7.05 -2.26
C LEU A 46 -12.92 7.31 -0.74
N GLY A 47 -12.94 8.57 -0.29
CA GLY A 47 -13.01 8.95 1.11
C GLY A 47 -11.68 8.87 1.85
N GLN A 48 -10.55 8.90 1.13
CA GLN A 48 -9.21 8.81 1.71
C GLN A 48 -8.39 10.08 1.46
N GLU A 49 -7.69 10.57 2.48
CA GLU A 49 -6.79 11.71 2.38
C GLU A 49 -5.33 11.24 2.51
N SER A 50 -4.51 11.57 1.53
CA SER A 50 -3.15 11.04 1.45
C SER A 50 -2.08 12.02 1.94
N VAL A 51 -1.11 11.49 2.70
CA VAL A 51 0.16 12.14 3.05
C VAL A 51 1.27 11.44 2.28
N CYS A 52 2.14 12.20 1.62
CA CYS A 52 3.20 11.65 0.78
C CYS A 52 4.55 11.69 1.48
N SER A 53 5.33 10.59 1.33
CA SER A 53 6.76 10.59 1.60
C SER A 53 7.47 11.63 0.72
N PRO A 54 8.54 12.30 1.19
CA PRO A 54 9.36 13.18 0.38
C PRO A 54 10.17 12.45 -0.70
N TYR A 55 10.31 11.13 -0.60
CA TYR A 55 11.18 10.32 -1.47
C TYR A 55 10.43 9.56 -2.57
N LEU A 56 9.36 10.15 -3.13
CA LEU A 56 8.59 9.53 -4.22
C LEU A 56 9.26 9.70 -5.59
N PHE A 57 10.03 10.77 -5.79
CA PHE A 57 10.55 11.16 -7.08
C PHE A 57 12.06 11.14 -7.12
N SER A 58 12.61 10.74 -8.26
CA SER A 58 14.04 10.76 -8.49
C SER A 58 14.59 12.19 -8.61
N ASP A 59 15.82 12.36 -8.15
CA ASP A 59 16.68 13.50 -8.45
C ASP A 59 17.26 13.41 -9.88
N GLU A 60 18.19 14.28 -10.20
CA GLU A 60 18.88 14.31 -11.50
C GLU A 60 19.75 13.06 -11.78
N TYR A 61 20.09 12.30 -10.74
CA TYR A 61 20.86 11.05 -10.83
C TYR A 61 19.98 9.80 -10.84
N GLY A 62 18.65 9.95 -10.83
CA GLY A 62 17.72 8.84 -10.82
C GLY A 62 17.52 8.18 -9.45
N LEU A 63 17.95 8.83 -8.36
CA LEU A 63 17.85 8.35 -6.98
C LEU A 63 16.84 9.19 -6.19
N SER A 64 16.33 8.63 -5.09
CA SER A 64 15.45 9.34 -4.15
C SER A 64 15.78 8.92 -2.72
N GLY A 65 16.78 9.58 -2.17
CA GLY A 65 17.31 9.26 -0.85
C GLY A 65 18.03 7.90 -0.77
N SER A 66 18.68 7.64 0.34
CA SER A 66 19.28 6.35 0.68
C SER A 66 18.21 5.34 1.15
N GLY A 67 18.61 4.08 1.35
CA GLY A 67 17.75 3.08 1.99
C GLY A 67 17.30 3.51 3.38
N THR A 68 18.18 4.20 4.15
CA THR A 68 17.84 4.77 5.47
C THR A 68 16.78 5.86 5.34
N ASP A 69 16.97 6.82 4.43
CA ASP A 69 16.02 7.93 4.25
C ASP A 69 14.62 7.43 3.87
N ARG A 70 14.54 6.44 2.98
CA ARG A 70 13.27 5.82 2.58
C ARG A 70 12.63 5.02 3.72
N ALA A 71 13.44 4.33 4.52
CA ALA A 71 12.97 3.63 5.71
C ALA A 71 12.45 4.58 6.78
N ASP A 72 13.16 5.66 7.08
CA ASP A 72 12.75 6.68 8.04
C ASP A 72 11.42 7.33 7.62
N ALA A 73 11.27 7.65 6.33
CA ALA A 73 10.01 8.16 5.80
C ALA A 73 8.85 7.15 5.91
N LEU A 74 9.12 5.86 5.69
CA LEU A 74 8.12 4.80 5.92
C LEU A 74 7.77 4.69 7.40
N MET A 75 8.77 4.74 8.29
CA MET A 75 8.53 4.69 9.74
C MET A 75 7.71 5.88 10.24
N GLN A 76 7.90 7.09 9.70
CA GLN A 76 7.05 8.25 10.02
C GLN A 76 5.58 7.99 9.71
N LEU A 77 5.27 7.28 8.61
CA LEU A 77 3.90 6.91 8.28
C LEU A 77 3.34 5.84 9.25
N PHE A 78 4.16 4.89 9.69
CA PHE A 78 3.75 3.91 10.71
C PHE A 78 3.53 4.54 12.10
N HIS A 79 4.26 5.61 12.44
CA HIS A 79 4.13 6.32 13.71
C HIS A 79 2.88 7.22 13.80
N ASP A 80 2.33 7.63 12.66
CA ASP A 80 1.13 8.47 12.65
C ASP A 80 -0.11 7.62 12.97
N PRO A 81 -0.73 7.79 14.17
CA PRO A 81 -1.85 6.95 14.60
C PRO A 81 -3.14 7.16 13.78
N GLU A 82 -3.19 8.23 12.98
CA GLU A 82 -4.34 8.51 12.10
C GLU A 82 -4.24 7.75 10.78
N ILE A 83 -3.03 7.32 10.36
CA ILE A 83 -2.83 6.57 9.13
C ILE A 83 -3.32 5.14 9.30
N ARG A 84 -4.19 4.71 8.38
CA ARG A 84 -4.77 3.35 8.36
C ARG A 84 -4.11 2.45 7.32
N ASN A 85 -3.76 3.00 6.17
CA ASN A 85 -3.11 2.26 5.10
C ASN A 85 -1.89 3.05 4.59
N ILE A 86 -0.82 2.34 4.29
CA ILE A 86 0.38 2.89 3.67
C ILE A 86 0.53 2.24 2.31
N TYR A 87 0.36 3.02 1.23
CA TYR A 87 0.44 2.57 -0.14
C TYR A 87 1.82 2.84 -0.71
N ASP A 88 2.57 1.79 -1.02
CA ASP A 88 3.81 1.94 -1.77
C ASP A 88 3.50 1.90 -3.26
N ILE A 89 3.83 3.01 -3.95
CA ILE A 89 3.57 3.17 -5.38
C ILE A 89 4.75 2.75 -6.25
N SER A 90 5.88 2.41 -5.65
CA SER A 90 7.11 2.10 -6.36
C SER A 90 7.15 0.65 -6.88
N GLY A 91 8.22 0.33 -7.51
CA GLY A 91 8.62 -1.00 -7.96
C GLY A 91 10.07 -0.93 -8.45
N GLY A 92 10.67 -2.05 -8.78
CA GLY A 92 12.06 -2.08 -9.23
C GLY A 92 12.88 -3.15 -8.52
N ASP A 93 14.02 -2.74 -7.95
CA ASP A 93 14.97 -3.70 -7.38
C ASP A 93 15.58 -3.29 -6.03
N MET A 94 15.21 -2.12 -5.46
CA MET A 94 15.86 -1.52 -4.29
C MET A 94 15.09 -1.63 -2.97
N ALA A 95 13.89 -2.25 -2.96
CA ALA A 95 13.06 -2.29 -1.76
C ALA A 95 13.69 -3.07 -0.59
N ASN A 96 14.58 -4.02 -0.87
CA ASN A 96 15.29 -4.75 0.19
C ASN A 96 16.28 -3.88 0.98
N GLU A 97 16.70 -2.73 0.47
CA GLU A 97 17.62 -1.82 1.16
C GLU A 97 17.02 -1.20 2.42
N VAL A 98 15.69 -1.01 2.46
CA VAL A 98 15.03 -0.43 3.63
C VAL A 98 14.94 -1.40 4.80
N LEU A 99 14.98 -2.72 4.57
CA LEU A 99 14.62 -3.74 5.56
C LEU A 99 15.45 -3.68 6.83
N ILE A 100 16.76 -3.41 6.72
CA ILE A 100 17.69 -3.37 7.86
C ILE A 100 17.48 -2.12 8.74
N HIS A 101 16.81 -1.10 8.20
CA HIS A 101 16.57 0.18 8.87
C HIS A 101 15.17 0.28 9.51
N LEU A 102 14.28 -0.72 9.28
CA LEU A 102 12.93 -0.72 9.84
C LEU A 102 12.93 -1.13 11.32
N ASN A 103 12.16 -0.43 12.12
CA ASN A 103 11.85 -0.83 13.50
C ASN A 103 10.61 -1.72 13.50
N TYR A 104 10.81 -3.03 13.51
CA TYR A 104 9.73 -4.02 13.43
C TYR A 104 8.85 -4.07 14.69
N ASP A 105 9.36 -3.66 15.84
CA ASP A 105 8.54 -3.61 17.07
C ASP A 105 7.52 -2.48 16.97
N GLU A 106 7.93 -1.30 16.50
CA GLU A 106 7.02 -0.18 16.24
C GLU A 106 6.02 -0.49 15.12
N ILE A 107 6.44 -1.18 14.05
CA ILE A 107 5.53 -1.64 12.99
C ILE A 107 4.47 -2.60 13.57
N ARG A 108 4.85 -3.49 14.49
CA ARG A 108 3.92 -4.42 15.15
C ARG A 108 2.82 -3.66 15.90
N GLU A 109 3.19 -2.62 16.62
CA GLU A 109 2.26 -1.81 17.43
C GLU A 109 1.41 -0.84 16.59
N SER A 110 1.86 -0.46 15.41
CA SER A 110 1.13 0.47 14.54
C SER A 110 -0.22 -0.10 14.09
N SER A 111 -1.23 0.74 13.95
CA SER A 111 -2.53 0.37 13.36
C SER A 111 -2.53 0.35 11.84
N ALA A 112 -1.50 0.91 11.20
CA ALA A 112 -1.43 1.00 9.74
C ALA A 112 -1.12 -0.35 9.10
N THR A 113 -1.73 -0.61 7.93
CA THR A 113 -1.44 -1.78 7.08
C THR A 113 -0.60 -1.32 5.89
N PHE A 114 0.48 -2.06 5.59
CA PHE A 114 1.33 -1.80 4.43
C PHE A 114 0.77 -2.48 3.19
N TRP A 115 0.73 -1.75 2.07
CA TRP A 115 0.28 -2.22 0.76
C TRP A 115 1.39 -2.02 -0.26
N GLY A 116 1.76 -3.05 -0.98
CA GLY A 116 2.80 -2.97 -2.00
C GLY A 116 2.65 -4.04 -3.06
N TYR A 117 3.46 -3.94 -4.12
CA TYR A 117 3.42 -4.89 -5.24
C TYR A 117 4.82 -5.11 -5.82
N SER A 118 5.02 -6.16 -6.60
CA SER A 118 6.28 -6.45 -7.30
C SER A 118 7.48 -6.53 -6.34
N ASP A 119 8.43 -5.59 -6.38
CA ASP A 119 9.62 -5.56 -5.53
C ASP A 119 9.29 -5.40 -4.04
N LEU A 120 8.16 -4.76 -3.73
CA LEU A 120 7.67 -4.63 -2.36
C LEU A 120 7.27 -5.98 -1.71
N THR A 121 7.29 -7.08 -2.49
CA THR A 121 7.23 -8.43 -1.94
C THR A 121 8.27 -8.64 -0.83
N THR A 122 9.45 -8.02 -0.94
CA THR A 122 10.48 -8.06 0.11
C THR A 122 10.02 -7.43 1.41
N VAL A 123 9.42 -6.23 1.34
CA VAL A 123 8.92 -5.49 2.52
C VAL A 123 7.72 -6.20 3.15
N ILE A 124 6.75 -6.64 2.32
CA ILE A 124 5.55 -7.37 2.76
C ILE A 124 5.92 -8.60 3.59
N ASN A 125 6.82 -9.43 3.06
CA ASN A 125 7.19 -10.67 3.75
C ASN A 125 8.10 -10.41 4.95
N ALA A 126 9.00 -9.43 4.89
CA ALA A 126 9.80 -9.02 6.04
C ALA A 126 8.95 -8.52 7.21
N ILE A 127 7.93 -7.70 6.95
CA ILE A 127 6.96 -7.27 7.97
C ILE A 127 6.30 -8.50 8.60
N TYR A 128 5.76 -9.41 7.79
CA TYR A 128 5.10 -10.61 8.32
C TYR A 128 6.05 -11.49 9.14
N THR A 129 7.24 -11.81 8.61
CA THR A 129 8.22 -12.65 9.29
C THR A 129 8.66 -12.07 10.65
N ARG A 130 8.83 -10.75 10.72
CA ARG A 130 9.35 -10.08 11.91
C ARG A 130 8.28 -9.70 12.94
N THR A 131 7.03 -9.54 12.50
CA THR A 131 5.97 -8.97 13.35
C THR A 131 4.74 -9.88 13.49
N GLY A 132 4.54 -10.83 12.58
CA GLY A 132 3.29 -11.57 12.43
C GLY A 132 2.14 -10.76 11.82
N LYS A 133 2.37 -9.47 11.49
CA LYS A 133 1.35 -8.57 10.97
C LYS A 133 1.16 -8.76 9.47
N PRO A 134 -0.07 -8.95 8.98
CA PRO A 134 -0.32 -9.07 7.55
C PRO A 134 -0.07 -7.74 6.83
N SER A 135 0.31 -7.85 5.57
CA SER A 135 0.38 -6.76 4.60
C SER A 135 -0.44 -7.13 3.37
N VAL A 136 -0.68 -6.18 2.48
CA VAL A 136 -1.51 -6.40 1.30
C VAL A 136 -0.65 -6.37 0.02
N LEU A 137 -0.75 -7.43 -0.77
CA LEU A 137 -0.12 -7.50 -2.09
C LEU A 137 -1.05 -6.90 -3.13
N TYR A 138 -0.97 -5.59 -3.35
CA TYR A 138 -1.79 -4.85 -4.31
C TYR A 138 -1.07 -3.62 -4.83
N GLN A 139 -1.20 -3.35 -6.13
CA GLN A 139 -0.70 -2.12 -6.74
C GLN A 139 -1.78 -1.05 -6.73
N ILE A 140 -1.66 -0.07 -5.84
CA ILE A 140 -2.67 1.00 -5.67
C ILE A 140 -2.86 1.85 -6.94
N ARG A 141 -1.87 1.93 -7.82
CA ARG A 141 -1.97 2.64 -9.11
C ARG A 141 -2.97 1.99 -10.08
N ASN A 142 -3.42 0.75 -9.81
CA ASN A 142 -4.51 0.13 -10.57
C ASN A 142 -5.81 0.93 -10.49
N LEU A 143 -5.99 1.76 -9.45
CA LEU A 143 -7.15 2.64 -9.31
C LEU A 143 -7.23 3.73 -10.40
N THR A 144 -6.13 3.97 -11.13
CA THR A 144 -6.02 4.97 -12.20
C THR A 144 -5.50 4.39 -13.52
N GLY A 145 -5.36 3.06 -13.60
CA GLY A 145 -4.92 2.33 -14.79
C GLY A 145 -6.06 2.03 -15.77
N ASP A 146 -5.80 1.13 -16.71
CA ASP A 146 -6.74 0.78 -17.82
C ASP A 146 -8.09 0.26 -17.30
N ASP A 147 -8.10 -0.50 -16.20
CA ASP A 147 -9.31 -1.05 -15.57
C ASP A 147 -9.79 -0.24 -14.37
N ALA A 148 -9.48 1.06 -14.31
CA ALA A 148 -9.70 1.91 -13.13
C ALA A 148 -11.12 1.80 -12.55
N ALA A 149 -12.16 1.84 -13.38
CA ALA A 149 -13.55 1.77 -12.92
C ALA A 149 -13.86 0.47 -12.18
N LEU A 150 -13.39 -0.66 -12.70
CA LEU A 150 -13.54 -1.97 -12.08
C LEU A 150 -12.73 -2.06 -10.78
N GLN A 151 -11.48 -1.59 -10.80
CA GLN A 151 -10.60 -1.60 -9.63
C GLN A 151 -11.16 -0.71 -8.51
N GLN A 152 -11.67 0.48 -8.83
CA GLN A 152 -12.31 1.37 -7.84
C GLN A 152 -13.59 0.77 -7.28
N ALA A 153 -14.42 0.08 -8.09
CA ALA A 153 -15.62 -0.59 -7.61
C ALA A 153 -15.27 -1.70 -6.60
N ARG A 154 -14.27 -2.53 -6.92
CA ARG A 154 -13.77 -3.58 -6.03
C ARG A 154 -13.08 -3.03 -4.78
N PHE A 155 -12.34 -1.95 -4.92
CA PHE A 155 -11.65 -1.31 -3.79
C PHE A 155 -12.60 -0.76 -2.73
N ARG A 156 -13.83 -0.36 -3.10
CA ARG A 156 -14.88 0.02 -2.15
C ARG A 156 -15.42 -1.16 -1.35
N ASN A 157 -15.26 -2.37 -1.86
CA ASN A 157 -15.62 -3.62 -1.19
C ASN A 157 -14.37 -4.51 -1.12
N GLU A 158 -13.64 -4.45 0.01
CA GLU A 158 -12.39 -5.17 0.18
C GLU A 158 -12.51 -6.68 -0.07
N GLU A 159 -13.65 -7.29 0.25
CA GLU A 159 -13.89 -8.71 -0.04
C GLU A 159 -13.83 -9.00 -1.54
N GLU A 160 -14.38 -8.11 -2.38
CA GLU A 160 -14.34 -8.27 -3.83
C GLU A 160 -12.96 -7.97 -4.42
N LEU A 161 -12.17 -7.08 -3.78
CA LEU A 161 -10.83 -6.75 -4.23
C LEU A 161 -9.91 -7.96 -4.26
N PHE A 162 -10.07 -8.87 -3.28
CA PHE A 162 -9.25 -10.07 -3.12
C PHE A 162 -9.96 -11.34 -3.58
N HIS A 163 -11.18 -11.23 -4.09
CA HIS A 163 -11.90 -12.37 -4.64
C HIS A 163 -11.46 -12.64 -6.07
N PHE A 164 -10.94 -13.84 -6.33
CA PHE A 164 -10.62 -14.33 -7.67
C PHE A 164 -10.94 -15.81 -7.77
N SER A 165 -11.42 -16.21 -8.95
CA SER A 165 -11.70 -17.60 -9.27
C SER A 165 -10.46 -18.28 -9.82
N TYR A 166 -10.23 -19.51 -9.44
CA TYR A 166 -9.14 -20.33 -9.96
C TYR A 166 -9.57 -21.79 -10.02
N ASP A 167 -8.95 -22.54 -10.92
CA ASP A 167 -9.17 -23.97 -11.06
C ASP A 167 -7.97 -24.74 -10.51
N PHE A 168 -8.23 -25.74 -9.68
CA PHE A 168 -7.24 -26.71 -9.23
C PHE A 168 -7.37 -28.00 -10.04
N PRO A 169 -6.46 -28.28 -11.01
CA PRO A 169 -6.53 -29.48 -11.83
C PRO A 169 -6.50 -30.79 -11.04
N GLN A 170 -5.92 -30.76 -9.84
CA GLN A 170 -5.81 -31.96 -8.99
C GLN A 170 -6.68 -31.94 -7.73
N GLY A 171 -7.58 -30.96 -7.60
CA GLY A 171 -8.51 -30.80 -6.49
C GLY A 171 -7.83 -30.86 -5.13
N THR A 172 -7.54 -29.72 -4.52
CA THR A 172 -6.99 -29.62 -3.16
C THR A 172 -7.69 -28.54 -2.37
N SER A 173 -7.65 -28.67 -1.05
CA SER A 173 -8.11 -27.63 -0.13
C SER A 173 -6.96 -27.28 0.81
N MET A 174 -6.65 -25.98 0.92
CA MET A 174 -5.64 -25.48 1.82
C MET A 174 -6.19 -24.32 2.64
N SER A 175 -5.73 -24.21 3.89
CA SER A 175 -6.04 -23.09 4.77
C SER A 175 -4.78 -22.72 5.54
N GLY A 176 -4.48 -21.42 5.59
CA GLY A 176 -3.31 -20.91 6.30
C GLY A 176 -2.88 -19.54 5.82
N PRO A 177 -1.84 -18.96 6.44
CA PRO A 177 -1.22 -17.73 5.97
C PRO A 177 -0.64 -17.91 4.57
N VAL A 178 -0.82 -16.89 3.72
CA VAL A 178 -0.21 -16.84 2.39
C VAL A 178 1.01 -15.95 2.46
N VAL A 179 2.17 -16.49 2.12
CA VAL A 179 3.45 -15.77 2.00
C VAL A 179 3.94 -15.81 0.55
N GLY A 180 4.70 -14.80 0.14
CA GLY A 180 5.24 -14.73 -1.22
C GLY A 180 4.81 -13.47 -1.96
N GLY A 181 4.57 -13.62 -3.26
CA GLY A 181 4.31 -12.54 -4.22
C GLY A 181 5.14 -12.72 -5.48
N ASN A 182 5.90 -11.71 -5.91
CA ASN A 182 6.87 -11.87 -6.98
C ASN A 182 8.00 -12.79 -6.52
N ILE A 183 8.12 -13.98 -7.14
CA ILE A 183 9.05 -15.04 -6.69
C ILE A 183 10.51 -14.57 -6.75
N ARG A 184 10.92 -13.77 -7.73
CA ARG A 184 12.27 -13.23 -7.83
C ARG A 184 12.60 -12.33 -6.63
N CYS A 185 11.64 -11.49 -6.22
CA CYS A 185 11.79 -10.58 -5.10
C CYS A 185 11.73 -11.35 -3.76
N PHE A 186 10.85 -12.33 -3.65
CA PHE A 186 10.77 -13.19 -2.47
C PHE A 186 12.06 -13.93 -2.21
N LEU A 187 12.71 -14.45 -3.26
CA LEU A 187 13.99 -15.15 -3.15
C LEU A 187 15.16 -14.25 -2.69
N LYS A 188 15.06 -12.91 -2.81
CA LYS A 188 16.06 -12.00 -2.22
C LYS A 188 16.14 -12.13 -0.69
N LEU A 189 15.09 -12.63 -0.05
CA LEU A 189 15.05 -12.80 1.40
C LEU A 189 15.74 -14.09 1.87
N ALA A 190 15.99 -15.05 0.97
CA ALA A 190 16.58 -16.34 1.33
C ALA A 190 17.94 -16.18 2.01
N GLY A 191 18.09 -16.81 3.18
CA GLY A 191 19.30 -16.70 3.99
C GLY A 191 19.42 -15.42 4.83
N THR A 192 18.39 -14.59 4.84
CA THR A 192 18.29 -13.38 5.68
C THR A 192 17.33 -13.62 6.87
N PRO A 193 17.35 -12.77 7.91
CA PRO A 193 16.39 -12.86 9.02
C PRO A 193 14.95 -12.46 8.63
N TYR A 194 14.68 -12.19 7.38
CA TYR A 194 13.39 -11.75 6.83
C TYR A 194 12.65 -12.84 6.04
N PHE A 195 13.23 -14.06 6.01
CA PHE A 195 12.67 -15.21 5.26
C PHE A 195 11.92 -16.17 6.16
#